data_bcb7712b4e6d4ffe5d183f249cf5322b
#
_entry.id   bcb7712b4e6d4ffe5d183f249cf5322b
#
_cell.length_a   1.000
_cell.length_b   1.000
_cell.length_c   1.000
_cell.angle_alpha   90.00
_cell.angle_beta   90.00
_cell.angle_gamma   90.00
#
_symmetry.space_group_name_H-M   'P 1'
#
loop_
_entity.id
_entity.type
_entity.pdbx_description
1 polymer ?
#
loop_
_entity_poly.entity_id
_entity_poly.type
_entity_poly.pdbx_seq_one_letter_code
_entity_poly.pdbx_strand_id
1 'polypeptide(L)'
;MLANIAYWENKAKEGQFAIPHFNVWNAEMLMGVIDAAEEDNAPVIISFGTGFVGNTSFEDFSRMMVSMAKEAKVPVITHWDHGRSMNIIKNAYTYDIEDRKSVV
;
A
#
# COMPACT_ATOMS: atom_id res chain seq x y z
N MET A 1 9.32 -6.29 2.02
CA MET A 1 9.11 -6.99 0.74
C MET A 1 7.70 -6.76 0.23
N LEU A 2 7.59 -6.41 -1.01
CA LEU A 2 6.30 -6.21 -1.66
C LEU A 2 5.52 -7.54 -1.64
N ALA A 3 4.27 -7.53 -1.18
CA ALA A 3 3.52 -8.73 -0.90
C ALA A 3 2.16 -8.74 -1.60
N ASN A 4 1.64 -9.94 -1.81
CA ASN A 4 0.36 -10.19 -2.48
C ASN A 4 -0.77 -10.21 -1.46
N ILE A 5 -1.84 -9.44 -1.72
CA ILE A 5 -2.98 -9.31 -0.81
C ILE A 5 -3.71 -10.65 -0.62
N ALA A 6 -3.96 -11.39 -1.70
CA ALA A 6 -4.71 -12.64 -1.62
C ALA A 6 -4.00 -13.68 -0.74
N TYR A 7 -2.68 -13.79 -0.89
CA TYR A 7 -1.88 -14.69 -0.07
C TYR A 7 -2.02 -14.33 1.41
N TRP A 8 -1.89 -13.04 1.75
CA TRP A 8 -1.91 -12.60 3.14
C TRP A 8 -3.31 -12.59 3.74
N GLU A 9 -4.36 -12.38 2.95
CA GLU A 9 -5.73 -12.58 3.40
C GLU A 9 -5.97 -14.02 3.85
N ASN A 10 -5.49 -14.98 3.07
CA ASN A 10 -5.61 -16.38 3.44
C ASN A 10 -4.81 -16.69 4.70
N LYS A 11 -3.59 -16.17 4.82
CA LYS A 11 -2.78 -16.35 6.03
C LYS A 11 -3.46 -15.76 7.27
N ALA A 12 -4.04 -14.58 7.13
CA ALA A 12 -4.76 -13.93 8.23
C ALA A 12 -5.98 -14.76 8.67
N LYS A 13 -6.69 -15.31 7.70
CA LYS A 13 -7.85 -16.15 7.95
C LYS A 13 -7.46 -17.43 8.69
N GLU A 14 -6.43 -18.12 8.21
CA GLU A 14 -5.92 -19.35 8.82
C GLU A 14 -5.37 -19.10 10.23
N GLY A 15 -4.62 -18.01 10.41
CA GLY A 15 -3.98 -17.66 11.67
C GLY A 15 -4.88 -16.87 12.62
N GLN A 16 -6.09 -16.50 12.18
CA GLN A 16 -7.03 -15.69 12.96
C GLN A 16 -6.44 -14.38 13.46
N PHE A 17 -5.77 -13.64 12.56
CA PHE A 17 -5.24 -12.32 12.87
C PHE A 17 -5.71 -11.30 11.83
N ALA A 18 -5.64 -10.02 12.18
CA ALA A 18 -5.95 -8.92 11.28
C ALA A 18 -4.66 -8.31 10.73
N ILE A 19 -4.72 -7.81 9.49
CA ILE A 19 -3.61 -7.07 8.90
C ILE A 19 -3.97 -5.58 8.95
N PRO A 20 -3.18 -4.73 9.61
CA PRO A 20 -3.49 -3.31 9.69
C PRO A 20 -3.33 -2.63 8.33
N HIS A 21 -4.17 -1.65 8.08
CA HIS A 21 -4.22 -0.90 6.84
C HIS A 21 -4.14 0.58 7.17
N PHE A 22 -3.08 1.26 6.71
CA PHE A 22 -2.85 2.67 7.00
C PHE A 22 -2.84 3.49 5.73
N ASN A 23 -3.59 4.60 5.73
CA ASN A 23 -3.49 5.62 4.69
C ASN A 23 -2.27 6.50 4.96
N VAL A 24 -1.46 6.70 3.93
CA VAL A 24 -0.27 7.54 4.00
C VAL A 24 -0.31 8.55 2.85
N TRP A 25 0.19 9.76 3.06
CA TRP A 25 0.20 10.79 2.00
C TRP A 25 1.48 11.62 1.97
N ASN A 26 2.48 11.23 2.74
CA ASN A 26 3.81 11.81 2.65
C ASN A 26 4.86 10.77 3.03
N ALA A 27 6.13 11.09 2.77
CA ALA A 27 7.24 10.17 2.98
C ALA A 27 7.41 9.81 4.47
N GLU A 28 7.22 10.77 5.35
CA GLU A 28 7.39 10.58 6.78
C GLU A 28 6.37 9.60 7.35
N MET A 29 5.13 9.69 6.92
CA MET A 29 4.09 8.73 7.32
C MET A 29 4.40 7.33 6.82
N LEU A 30 4.81 7.23 5.55
CA LEU A 30 5.17 5.96 4.94
C LEU A 30 6.34 5.30 5.68
N MET A 31 7.38 6.06 5.98
CA MET A 31 8.53 5.56 6.74
C MET A 31 8.11 5.08 8.13
N GLY A 32 7.29 5.86 8.82
CA GLY A 32 6.84 5.51 10.17
C GLY A 32 6.01 4.23 10.21
N VAL A 33 5.13 4.03 9.22
CA VAL A 33 4.32 2.80 9.15
C VAL A 33 5.20 1.58 8.88
N ILE A 34 6.14 1.69 7.94
CA ILE A 34 7.04 0.57 7.61
C ILE A 34 7.96 0.27 8.79
N ASP A 35 8.53 1.29 9.43
CA ASP A 35 9.39 1.10 10.60
C ASP A 35 8.65 0.37 11.73
N ALA A 36 7.42 0.78 12.01
CA ALA A 36 6.60 0.12 13.02
C ALA A 36 6.30 -1.34 12.67
N ALA A 37 5.99 -1.61 11.40
CA ALA A 37 5.74 -2.97 10.94
C ALA A 37 6.98 -3.85 11.06
N GLU A 38 8.15 -3.31 10.75
CA GLU A 38 9.43 -4.02 10.90
C GLU A 38 9.75 -4.29 12.36
N GLU A 39 9.52 -3.31 13.24
CA GLU A 39 9.72 -3.46 14.67
C GLU A 39 8.85 -4.59 15.24
N ASP A 40 7.60 -4.66 14.79
CA ASP A 40 6.65 -5.69 15.22
C ASP A 40 6.80 -7.00 14.44
N ASN A 41 7.64 -7.03 13.41
CA ASN A 41 7.81 -8.17 12.51
C ASN A 41 6.45 -8.67 11.97
N ALA A 42 5.64 -7.75 11.46
CA ALA A 42 4.27 -8.02 11.05
C ALA A 42 3.97 -7.48 9.64
N PRO A 43 3.05 -8.13 8.90
CA PRO A 43 2.63 -7.60 7.61
C PRO A 43 1.79 -6.33 7.79
N VAL A 44 1.80 -5.47 6.78
CA VAL A 44 1.05 -4.22 6.78
C VAL A 44 0.54 -3.89 5.39
N ILE A 45 -0.63 -3.24 5.32
CA ILE A 45 -1.16 -2.66 4.10
C ILE A 45 -0.95 -1.15 4.17
N ILE A 46 -0.29 -0.59 3.15
CA ILE A 46 -0.14 0.85 3.00
C ILE A 46 -0.97 1.32 1.82
N SER A 47 -1.62 2.46 1.98
CA SER A 47 -2.59 2.95 1.03
C SER A 47 -2.40 4.43 0.73
N PHE A 48 -2.54 4.80 -0.55
CA PHE A 48 -2.58 6.19 -0.98
C PHE A 48 -3.91 6.45 -1.67
N GLY A 49 -4.63 7.44 -1.19
CA GLY A 49 -5.95 7.77 -1.72
C GLY A 49 -5.90 8.86 -2.78
N THR A 50 -6.87 8.81 -3.70
CA THR A 50 -7.02 9.84 -4.73
C THR A 50 -7.18 11.24 -4.14
N GLY A 51 -7.75 11.35 -2.94
CA GLY A 51 -7.93 12.62 -2.24
C GLY A 51 -6.64 13.33 -1.87
N PHE A 52 -5.50 12.63 -1.89
CA PHE A 52 -4.20 13.19 -1.51
C PHE A 52 -3.31 13.52 -2.72
N VAL A 53 -3.80 13.34 -3.93
CA VAL A 53 -3.03 13.59 -5.16
C VAL A 53 -2.55 15.03 -5.25
N GLY A 54 -3.27 15.97 -4.65
CA GLY A 54 -2.86 17.37 -4.63
C GLY A 54 -1.57 17.68 -3.89
N ASN A 55 -1.13 16.79 -2.98
CA ASN A 55 0.10 16.97 -2.21
C ASN A 55 1.33 16.45 -2.95
N THR A 56 1.18 15.31 -3.62
CA THR A 56 2.25 14.66 -4.38
C THR A 56 1.59 13.96 -5.56
N SER A 57 2.23 13.96 -6.72
CA SER A 57 1.66 13.30 -7.89
C SER A 57 1.46 11.82 -7.60
N PHE A 58 0.44 11.25 -8.22
CA PHE A 58 0.14 9.82 -8.10
C PHE A 58 1.35 8.96 -8.50
N GLU A 59 1.99 9.33 -9.61
CA GLU A 59 3.14 8.60 -10.14
C GLU A 59 4.32 8.61 -9.16
N ASP A 60 4.65 9.78 -8.64
CA ASP A 60 5.80 9.93 -7.75
C ASP A 60 5.57 9.21 -6.41
N PHE A 61 4.37 9.35 -5.85
CA PHE A 61 4.05 8.69 -4.60
C PHE A 61 3.99 7.18 -4.77
N SER A 62 3.42 6.71 -5.87
CA SER A 62 3.34 5.27 -6.16
C SER A 62 4.73 4.64 -6.28
N ARG A 63 5.65 5.31 -6.99
CA ARG A 63 7.02 4.84 -7.11
C ARG A 63 7.72 4.76 -5.75
N MET A 64 7.57 5.79 -4.95
CA MET A 64 8.14 5.85 -3.60
C MET A 64 7.57 4.73 -2.72
N MET A 65 6.25 4.58 -2.72
CA MET A 65 5.56 3.58 -1.93
C MET A 65 5.99 2.16 -2.29
N VAL A 66 6.02 1.85 -3.57
CA VAL A 66 6.42 0.52 -4.06
C VAL A 66 7.89 0.27 -3.79
N SER A 67 8.75 1.26 -4.03
CA SER A 67 10.19 1.14 -3.77
C SER A 67 10.46 0.83 -2.29
N MET A 68 9.84 1.56 -1.40
CA MET A 68 10.02 1.33 0.04
C MET A 68 9.42 0.00 0.48
N ALA A 69 8.30 -0.41 -0.12
CA ALA A 69 7.72 -1.72 0.15
C ALA A 69 8.65 -2.86 -0.25
N LYS A 70 9.30 -2.74 -1.40
CA LYS A 70 10.25 -3.75 -1.88
C LYS A 70 11.47 -3.88 -0.97
N GLU A 71 11.93 -2.79 -0.38
CA GLU A 71 13.09 -2.77 0.51
C GLU A 71 12.76 -3.18 1.93
N ALA A 72 11.51 -3.16 2.34
CA ALA A 72 11.10 -3.50 3.69
C ALA A 72 11.43 -4.95 4.04
N LYS A 73 11.73 -5.18 5.30
CA LYS A 73 12.06 -6.52 5.83
C LYS A 73 10.84 -7.36 6.19
N VAL A 74 9.66 -6.77 6.11
CA VAL A 74 8.37 -7.41 6.38
C VAL A 74 7.49 -7.34 5.14
N PRO A 75 6.44 -8.18 5.06
CA PRO A 75 5.50 -8.09 3.95
C PRO A 75 4.75 -6.76 3.97
N VAL A 76 4.79 -6.04 2.84
CA VAL A 76 4.09 -4.77 2.67
C VAL A 76 3.21 -4.88 1.43
N ILE A 77 1.92 -4.71 1.64
CA ILE A 77 0.91 -4.75 0.58
C ILE A 77 0.58 -3.31 0.19
N THR A 78 0.71 -3.01 -1.09
CA THR A 78 0.40 -1.68 -1.60
C THR A 78 -1.05 -1.63 -2.07
N HIS A 79 -1.77 -0.60 -1.66
CA HIS A 79 -3.19 -0.42 -1.95
C HIS A 79 -3.46 0.99 -2.42
N TRP A 80 -4.40 1.15 -3.34
CA TRP A 80 -4.89 2.46 -3.73
C TRP A 80 -6.35 2.62 -3.30
N ASP A 81 -6.59 3.58 -2.43
CA ASP A 81 -7.92 3.84 -1.89
C ASP A 81 -8.64 4.88 -2.76
N HIS A 82 -9.89 4.58 -3.11
CA HIS A 82 -10.76 5.46 -3.90
C HIS A 82 -10.21 5.83 -5.28
N GLY A 83 -10.09 4.85 -6.16
CA GLY A 83 -9.78 5.11 -7.56
C GLY A 83 -10.95 5.82 -8.25
N ARG A 84 -10.77 7.10 -8.61
CA ARG A 84 -11.83 7.95 -9.17
C ARG A 84 -11.76 8.12 -10.68
N SER A 85 -10.75 7.57 -11.32
CA SER A 85 -10.52 7.71 -12.76
C SER A 85 -10.01 6.39 -13.33
N MET A 86 -10.55 5.99 -14.48
CA MET A 86 -10.06 4.79 -15.16
C MET A 86 -8.59 4.92 -15.59
N ASN A 87 -8.17 6.11 -15.99
CA ASN A 87 -6.77 6.34 -16.37
C ASN A 87 -5.84 6.14 -15.17
N ILE A 88 -6.21 6.66 -14.01
CA ILE A 88 -5.42 6.49 -12.79
C ILE A 88 -5.40 5.02 -12.37
N ILE A 89 -6.52 4.31 -12.47
CA ILE A 89 -6.59 2.89 -12.14
C ILE A 89 -5.65 2.08 -13.04
N LYS A 90 -5.66 2.35 -14.35
CA LYS A 90 -4.75 1.69 -15.29
C LYS A 90 -3.29 1.99 -14.95
N ASN A 91 -2.98 3.23 -14.58
CA ASN A 91 -1.63 3.62 -14.16
C ASN A 91 -1.19 2.91 -12.88
N ALA A 92 -2.12 2.62 -11.98
CA ALA A 92 -1.81 1.89 -10.75
C ALA A 92 -1.20 0.51 -11.05
N TYR A 93 -1.73 -0.19 -12.05
CA TYR A 93 -1.13 -1.46 -12.49
C TYR A 93 0.30 -1.28 -12.97
N THR A 94 0.58 -0.19 -13.69
CA THR A 94 1.91 0.10 -14.21
C THR A 94 2.94 0.29 -13.08
N TYR A 95 2.51 0.77 -11.93
CA TYR A 95 3.40 1.04 -10.79
C TYR A 95 3.39 -0.05 -9.72
N ASP A 96 2.90 -1.25 -10.05
CA ASP A 96 2.87 -2.40 -9.14
C ASP A 96 2.06 -2.17 -7.86
N ILE A 97 1.00 -1.36 -7.95
CA ILE A 97 0.05 -1.26 -6.83
C ILE A 97 -0.76 -2.54 -6.80
N GLU A 98 -0.61 -3.28 -5.73
CA GLU A 98 -1.13 -4.65 -5.62
C GLU A 98 -2.64 -4.71 -5.49
N ASP A 99 -3.23 -3.79 -4.75
CA ASP A 99 -4.66 -3.80 -4.49
C ASP A 99 -5.27 -2.42 -4.69
N ARG A 100 -6.54 -2.38 -5.05
CA ARG A 100 -7.25 -1.14 -5.34
C ARG A 100 -8.70 -1.21 -4.90
N LYS A 101 -9.17 -0.16 -4.30
CA LYS A 101 -10.58 0.00 -4.02
C LYS A 101 -11.29 0.47 -5.30
N SER A 102 -12.52 0.05 -5.47
CA SER A 102 -13.30 0.29 -6.68
C SER A 102 -13.47 1.77 -7.01
N VAL A 103 -13.71 2.04 -8.29
CA VAL A 103 -14.09 3.35 -8.79
C VAL A 103 -15.49 3.69 -8.31
N VAL A 104 -15.66 4.91 -7.91
CA VAL A 104 -16.98 5.45 -7.55
C VAL A 104 -17.35 6.56 -8.53
#